data_67afe3980084e0c5c9b3623614fa827a
#
_entry.id   67afe3980084e0c5c9b3623614fa827a
#
_cell.length_a   1.000
_cell.length_b   1.000
_cell.length_c   1.000
_cell.angle_alpha   90.00
_cell.angle_beta   90.00
_cell.angle_gamma   90.00
#
_symmetry.space_group_name_H-M   'P 1'
#
loop_
_entity.id
_entity.type
_entity.pdbx_description
1 polymer ?
#
loop_
_entity_poly.entity_id
_entity_poly.type
_entity_poly.pdbx_seq_one_letter_code
_entity_poly.pdbx_strand_id
1 'polypeptide(L)'
;MRAFISTALFFCLMALPATAQMQIGFGGVAHDSAQAIEITSDSLRVDRTTGNAVFAGNVIVIQGDLRLAAGEVSVIYGAEGEQQQISQVIATGGVLLTRGEDAAEGEEAEYSVEDSRVYLTGNVLVTQGRTTVAGDRLSIDLSSGNGTMDGRVRTILQPADQ
;
A
#
# COMPACT_ATOMS: atom_id res chain seq x y z
N MET A 1 11.23 -56.55 45.42
CA MET A 1 10.25 -55.46 45.35
C MET A 1 10.91 -54.27 44.68
N ARG A 2 10.60 -54.04 43.39
CA ARG A 2 11.15 -52.93 42.61
C ARG A 2 9.95 -52.01 42.23
N ALA A 3 9.92 -50.83 42.85
CA ALA A 3 8.91 -49.82 42.58
C ALA A 3 9.33 -49.02 41.34
N PHE A 4 8.53 -49.08 40.27
CA PHE A 4 8.67 -48.18 39.10
C PHE A 4 7.88 -46.92 39.34
N ILE A 5 8.57 -45.79 39.51
CA ILE A 5 7.99 -44.47 39.58
C ILE A 5 7.91 -43.97 38.12
N SER A 6 6.68 -43.92 37.59
CA SER A 6 6.38 -43.41 36.26
C SER A 6 6.17 -41.88 36.35
N THR A 7 7.17 -41.10 35.93
CA THR A 7 7.09 -39.64 35.86
C THR A 7 6.37 -39.24 34.57
N ALA A 8 5.12 -38.86 34.66
CA ALA A 8 4.36 -38.28 33.53
C ALA A 8 4.80 -36.83 33.32
N LEU A 9 5.54 -36.59 32.26
CA LEU A 9 5.93 -35.23 31.81
C LEU A 9 4.76 -34.57 31.10
N PHE A 10 4.11 -33.65 31.80
CA PHE A 10 2.98 -32.84 31.27
C PHE A 10 3.55 -31.74 30.36
N PHE A 11 3.54 -31.98 29.02
CA PHE A 11 3.99 -31.01 28.03
C PHE A 11 2.83 -30.02 27.78
N CYS A 12 2.90 -28.86 28.44
CA CYS A 12 1.97 -27.76 28.27
C CYS A 12 2.24 -27.08 26.91
N LEU A 13 1.44 -27.42 25.89
CA LEU A 13 1.50 -26.81 24.57
C LEU A 13 0.98 -25.37 24.68
N MET A 14 1.85 -24.39 24.75
CA MET A 14 1.49 -22.97 24.62
C MET A 14 1.05 -22.70 23.19
N ALA A 15 -0.26 -22.63 22.97
CA ALA A 15 -0.84 -22.14 21.71
C ALA A 15 -0.61 -20.64 21.62
N LEU A 16 0.31 -20.22 20.75
CA LEU A 16 0.48 -18.81 20.37
C LEU A 16 -0.76 -18.39 19.56
N PRO A 17 -1.37 -17.22 19.85
CA PRO A 17 -2.42 -16.70 19.00
C PRO A 17 -1.84 -16.38 17.62
N ALA A 18 -2.25 -17.11 16.58
CA ALA A 18 -1.98 -16.76 15.21
C ALA A 18 -2.84 -15.54 14.87
N THR A 19 -2.22 -14.37 14.74
CA THR A 19 -2.88 -13.21 14.15
C THR A 19 -3.09 -13.50 12.67
N ALA A 20 -4.34 -13.74 12.28
CA ALA A 20 -4.71 -13.90 10.89
C ALA A 20 -4.53 -12.53 10.19
N GLN A 21 -3.46 -12.36 9.44
CA GLN A 21 -3.28 -11.23 8.54
C GLN A 21 -4.05 -11.53 7.26
N MET A 22 -5.03 -10.67 6.94
CA MET A 22 -5.76 -10.76 5.69
C MET A 22 -4.86 -10.23 4.57
N GLN A 23 -4.46 -11.08 3.65
CA GLN A 23 -3.76 -10.68 2.43
C GLN A 23 -4.79 -10.24 1.38
N ILE A 24 -4.59 -9.05 0.85
CA ILE A 24 -5.41 -8.45 -0.21
C ILE A 24 -4.53 -8.45 -1.46
N GLY A 25 -4.94 -9.14 -2.54
CA GLY A 25 -4.28 -9.01 -3.83
C GLY A 25 -4.70 -7.68 -4.47
N PHE A 26 -3.77 -6.84 -4.90
CA PHE A 26 -4.05 -5.57 -5.58
C PHE A 26 -3.50 -5.59 -7.00
N GLY A 27 -4.41 -5.61 -7.99
CA GLY A 27 -4.07 -5.51 -9.40
C GLY A 27 -3.47 -6.76 -10.06
N GLY A 28 -3.44 -7.91 -9.41
CA GLY A 28 -3.22 -9.25 -10.00
C GLY A 28 -1.92 -9.53 -10.78
N VAL A 29 -1.14 -8.50 -11.15
CA VAL A 29 0.11 -8.58 -11.94
C VAL A 29 1.19 -7.74 -11.28
N ALA A 30 2.45 -8.18 -11.31
CA ALA A 30 3.57 -7.42 -10.79
C ALA A 30 3.67 -6.06 -11.50
N HIS A 31 3.83 -4.98 -10.74
CA HIS A 31 4.03 -3.64 -11.26
C HIS A 31 5.45 -3.48 -11.82
N ASP A 32 5.57 -2.92 -13.02
CA ASP A 32 6.86 -2.56 -13.62
C ASP A 32 7.24 -1.13 -13.23
N SER A 33 8.02 -1.00 -12.15
CA SER A 33 8.52 0.29 -11.66
C SER A 33 9.54 0.97 -12.59
N ALA A 34 10.01 0.29 -13.64
CA ALA A 34 10.90 0.86 -14.64
C ALA A 34 10.16 1.73 -15.68
N GLN A 35 8.82 1.68 -15.71
CA GLN A 35 8.04 2.52 -16.61
C GLN A 35 8.08 3.99 -16.17
N ALA A 36 8.02 4.89 -17.16
CA ALA A 36 8.01 6.34 -16.90
C ALA A 36 6.81 6.73 -16.04
N ILE A 37 7.05 7.64 -15.10
CA ILE A 37 6.00 8.26 -14.29
C ILE A 37 5.54 9.52 -15.02
N GLU A 38 4.25 9.63 -15.30
CA GLU A 38 3.61 10.82 -15.84
C GLU A 38 2.80 11.51 -14.74
N ILE A 39 2.99 12.84 -14.56
CA ILE A 39 2.27 13.63 -13.57
C ILE A 39 1.59 14.81 -14.25
N THR A 40 0.28 14.97 -14.05
CA THR A 40 -0.53 16.12 -14.47
C THR A 40 -1.06 16.83 -13.24
N SER A 41 -1.04 18.18 -13.23
CA SER A 41 -1.55 19.00 -12.13
C SER A 41 -1.90 20.41 -12.60
N ASP A 42 -2.59 21.20 -11.76
CA ASP A 42 -2.87 22.62 -12.04
C ASP A 42 -1.62 23.50 -11.84
N SER A 43 -0.70 23.10 -10.95
CA SER A 43 0.54 23.85 -10.66
C SER A 43 1.69 22.95 -10.26
N LEU A 44 2.92 23.41 -10.55
CA LEU A 44 4.18 22.76 -10.15
C LEU A 44 5.07 23.78 -9.45
N ARG A 45 5.64 23.43 -8.31
CA ARG A 45 6.70 24.14 -7.62
C ARG A 45 7.93 23.23 -7.47
N VAL A 46 9.10 23.74 -7.80
CA VAL A 46 10.38 23.04 -7.65
C VAL A 46 11.26 23.79 -6.68
N ASP A 47 11.77 23.09 -5.67
CA ASP A 47 12.81 23.61 -4.77
C ASP A 47 14.18 23.38 -5.40
N ARG A 48 14.91 24.48 -5.66
CA ARG A 48 16.22 24.43 -6.30
C ARG A 48 17.33 23.88 -5.40
N THR A 49 17.12 23.90 -4.09
CA THR A 49 18.12 23.45 -3.11
C THR A 49 18.09 21.92 -2.95
N THR A 50 16.89 21.35 -2.89
CA THR A 50 16.68 19.91 -2.69
C THR A 50 16.37 19.17 -3.99
N GLY A 51 15.98 19.89 -5.06
CA GLY A 51 15.46 19.31 -6.29
C GLY A 51 14.03 18.79 -6.17
N ASN A 52 13.43 18.80 -4.98
CA ASN A 52 12.09 18.27 -4.75
C ASN A 52 11.04 19.06 -5.51
N ALA A 53 10.00 18.38 -5.98
CA ALA A 53 8.90 18.95 -6.72
C ALA A 53 7.57 18.74 -5.99
N VAL A 54 6.72 19.79 -5.97
CA VAL A 54 5.37 19.72 -5.42
C VAL A 54 4.37 20.06 -6.53
N PHE A 55 3.52 19.11 -6.84
CA PHE A 55 2.39 19.23 -7.77
C PHE A 55 1.13 19.47 -6.95
N ALA A 56 0.34 20.46 -7.30
CA ALA A 56 -0.87 20.80 -6.55
C ALA A 56 -2.06 21.10 -7.49
N GLY A 57 -3.23 20.69 -7.04
CA GLY A 57 -4.52 20.84 -7.73
C GLY A 57 -4.76 19.75 -8.78
N ASN A 58 -5.80 18.95 -8.59
CA ASN A 58 -6.24 17.89 -9.51
C ASN A 58 -5.09 16.99 -9.99
N VAL A 59 -4.23 16.58 -9.06
CA VAL A 59 -3.02 15.82 -9.43
C VAL A 59 -3.38 14.41 -9.84
N ILE A 60 -2.85 14.01 -11.01
CA ILE A 60 -2.96 12.65 -11.53
C ILE A 60 -1.55 12.15 -11.80
N VAL A 61 -1.21 10.99 -11.22
CA VAL A 61 0.04 10.26 -11.48
C VAL A 61 -0.28 8.95 -12.16
N ILE A 62 0.42 8.64 -13.25
CA ILE A 62 0.26 7.40 -14.00
C ILE A 62 1.63 6.74 -14.13
N GLN A 63 1.70 5.45 -13.83
CA GLN A 63 2.85 4.61 -14.10
C GLN A 63 2.35 3.22 -14.56
N GLY A 64 2.45 2.96 -15.85
CA GLY A 64 1.87 1.75 -16.43
C GLY A 64 0.35 1.68 -16.25
N ASP A 65 -0.11 0.64 -15.57
CA ASP A 65 -1.51 0.40 -15.24
C ASP A 65 -1.93 1.00 -13.87
N LEU A 66 -0.96 1.54 -13.13
CA LEU A 66 -1.22 2.20 -11.85
C LEU A 66 -1.57 3.66 -12.07
N ARG A 67 -2.67 4.11 -11.49
CA ARG A 67 -3.12 5.50 -11.50
C ARG A 67 -3.41 5.97 -10.09
N LEU A 68 -2.83 7.12 -9.72
CA LEU A 68 -3.10 7.79 -8.47
C LEU A 68 -3.72 9.16 -8.75
N ALA A 69 -4.77 9.52 -8.02
CA ALA A 69 -5.36 10.86 -8.00
C ALA A 69 -5.27 11.42 -6.58
N ALA A 70 -4.89 12.70 -6.45
CA ALA A 70 -4.73 13.38 -5.16
C ALA A 70 -4.92 14.89 -5.26
N GLY A 71 -5.06 15.56 -4.12
CA GLY A 71 -5.06 17.02 -4.05
C GLY A 71 -3.68 17.63 -4.26
N GLU A 72 -2.64 17.00 -3.69
CA GLU A 72 -1.24 17.41 -3.79
C GLU A 72 -0.34 16.18 -3.85
N VAL A 73 0.75 16.27 -4.61
CA VAL A 73 1.78 15.23 -4.71
C VAL A 73 3.16 15.86 -4.60
N SER A 74 3.94 15.40 -3.63
CA SER A 74 5.36 15.75 -3.44
C SER A 74 6.23 14.64 -3.97
N VAL A 75 7.16 14.97 -4.87
CA VAL A 75 8.17 14.07 -5.42
C VAL A 75 9.50 14.39 -4.77
N ILE A 76 10.10 13.40 -4.12
CA ILE A 76 11.37 13.51 -3.41
C ILE A 76 12.41 12.73 -4.19
N TYR A 77 13.54 13.36 -4.46
CA TYR A 77 14.68 12.76 -5.15
C TYR A 77 15.72 12.28 -4.14
N GLY A 78 16.47 11.23 -4.50
CA GLY A 78 17.57 10.72 -3.70
C GLY A 78 18.68 11.75 -3.50
N ALA A 79 19.54 11.51 -2.50
CA ALA A 79 20.63 12.42 -2.14
C ALA A 79 21.62 12.67 -3.30
N GLU A 80 22.31 13.83 -3.28
CA GLU A 80 23.30 14.21 -4.27
C GLU A 80 24.35 13.13 -4.48
N GLY A 81 24.48 12.65 -5.73
CA GLY A 81 25.42 11.60 -6.15
C GLY A 81 24.78 10.35 -6.73
N GLU A 82 23.55 10.05 -6.44
CA GLU A 82 22.73 9.04 -7.11
C GLU A 82 21.84 9.78 -8.12
N GLN A 83 22.15 9.60 -9.41
CA GLN A 83 21.50 10.18 -10.58
C GLN A 83 20.03 10.56 -10.34
N GLN A 84 19.71 11.74 -9.82
CA GLN A 84 18.36 12.36 -9.69
C GLN A 84 17.17 11.40 -9.83
N GLN A 85 17.26 10.23 -9.19
CA GLN A 85 16.18 9.25 -9.24
C GLN A 85 15.14 9.61 -8.17
N ILE A 86 13.87 9.45 -8.52
CA ILE A 86 12.79 9.59 -7.55
C ILE A 86 12.97 8.49 -6.48
N SER A 87 13.07 8.91 -5.22
CA SER A 87 13.16 8.00 -4.07
C SER A 87 11.80 7.77 -3.44
N GLN A 88 10.94 8.80 -3.39
CA GLN A 88 9.66 8.75 -2.72
C GLN A 88 8.64 9.67 -3.39
N VAL A 89 7.38 9.26 -3.37
CA VAL A 89 6.23 10.07 -3.78
C VAL A 89 5.23 10.10 -2.63
N ILE A 90 4.86 11.29 -2.16
CA ILE A 90 3.88 11.49 -1.09
C ILE A 90 2.66 12.19 -1.69
N ALA A 91 1.48 11.61 -1.52
CA ALA A 91 0.22 12.15 -1.99
C ALA A 91 -0.71 12.45 -0.81
N THR A 92 -1.35 13.62 -0.82
CA THR A 92 -2.24 14.11 0.23
C THR A 92 -3.49 14.78 -0.35
N GLY A 93 -4.45 15.09 0.54
CA GLY A 93 -5.68 15.78 0.13
C GLY A 93 -6.74 14.87 -0.48
N GLY A 94 -6.80 13.65 0.04
CA GLY A 94 -7.67 12.58 -0.46
C GLY A 94 -7.02 11.86 -1.64
N VAL A 95 -6.73 10.59 -1.44
CA VAL A 95 -5.99 9.76 -2.39
C VAL A 95 -6.89 8.66 -2.91
N LEU A 96 -6.90 8.50 -4.24
CA LEU A 96 -7.51 7.37 -4.93
C LEU A 96 -6.43 6.68 -5.77
N LEU A 97 -6.09 5.47 -5.43
CA LEU A 97 -5.19 4.60 -6.17
C LEU A 97 -6.02 3.56 -6.91
N THR A 98 -5.83 3.45 -8.23
CA THR A 98 -6.54 2.45 -9.05
C THR A 98 -5.56 1.64 -9.87
N ARG A 99 -5.90 0.34 -10.06
CA ARG A 99 -5.17 -0.58 -10.92
C ARG A 99 -6.14 -1.61 -11.49
N GLY A 100 -6.40 -1.53 -12.80
CA GLY A 100 -7.44 -2.33 -13.43
C GLY A 100 -8.82 -2.03 -12.81
N GLU A 101 -9.46 -3.06 -12.25
CA GLU A 101 -10.76 -2.95 -11.56
C GLU A 101 -10.63 -2.72 -10.05
N ASP A 102 -9.40 -2.73 -9.52
CA ASP A 102 -9.15 -2.52 -8.10
C ASP A 102 -8.98 -1.04 -7.79
N ALA A 103 -9.54 -0.61 -6.66
CA ALA A 103 -9.43 0.74 -6.15
C ALA A 103 -9.07 0.72 -4.66
N ALA A 104 -8.19 1.64 -4.25
CA ALA A 104 -7.89 1.90 -2.85
C ALA A 104 -7.95 3.41 -2.59
N GLU A 105 -8.69 3.79 -1.55
CA GLU A 105 -8.90 5.16 -1.13
C GLU A 105 -8.29 5.38 0.26
N GLY A 106 -7.80 6.59 0.52
CA GLY A 106 -7.26 7.01 1.80
C GLY A 106 -7.09 8.53 1.88
N GLU A 107 -6.65 9.04 3.01
CA GLU A 107 -6.37 10.48 3.18
C GLU A 107 -4.99 10.84 2.64
N GLU A 108 -4.03 9.92 2.79
CA GLU A 108 -2.63 10.08 2.40
C GLU A 108 -2.07 8.78 1.83
N ALA A 109 -1.17 8.89 0.85
CA ALA A 109 -0.39 7.77 0.34
C ALA A 109 1.09 8.12 0.24
N GLU A 110 1.93 7.14 0.52
CA GLU A 110 3.37 7.20 0.38
C GLU A 110 3.85 6.04 -0.50
N TYR A 111 4.56 6.34 -1.57
CA TYR A 111 5.20 5.37 -2.44
C TYR A 111 6.71 5.43 -2.28
N SER A 112 7.32 4.34 -1.77
CA SER A 112 8.77 4.12 -1.76
C SER A 112 9.14 3.41 -3.08
N VAL A 113 9.92 4.10 -3.91
CA VAL A 113 10.34 3.56 -5.21
C VAL A 113 11.33 2.42 -5.03
N GLU A 114 12.27 2.56 -4.09
CA GLU A 114 13.28 1.55 -3.77
C GLU A 114 12.66 0.22 -3.33
N ASP A 115 11.68 0.30 -2.43
CA ASP A 115 11.01 -0.89 -1.88
C ASP A 115 9.87 -1.39 -2.77
N SER A 116 9.49 -0.65 -3.82
CA SER A 116 8.29 -0.89 -4.64
C SER A 116 7.04 -1.06 -3.78
N ARG A 117 6.87 -0.21 -2.75
CA ARG A 117 5.82 -0.34 -1.75
C ARG A 117 5.01 0.93 -1.61
N VAL A 118 3.69 0.78 -1.59
CA VAL A 118 2.73 1.86 -1.33
C VAL A 118 2.11 1.66 0.04
N TYR A 119 2.03 2.74 0.80
CA TYR A 119 1.27 2.81 2.05
C TYR A 119 0.13 3.80 1.87
N LEU A 120 -1.10 3.41 2.21
CA LEU A 120 -2.24 4.30 2.36
C LEU A 120 -2.62 4.39 3.83
N THR A 121 -2.98 5.58 4.28
CA THR A 121 -3.40 5.85 5.65
C THR A 121 -4.61 6.78 5.68
N GLY A 122 -5.38 6.71 6.79
CA GLY A 122 -6.56 7.55 7.02
C GLY A 122 -7.82 7.01 6.34
N ASN A 123 -8.68 6.33 7.12
CA ASN A 123 -9.97 5.81 6.66
C ASN A 123 -9.87 5.01 5.34
N VAL A 124 -8.95 4.07 5.31
CA VAL A 124 -8.63 3.33 4.08
C VAL A 124 -9.79 2.42 3.68
N LEU A 125 -10.15 2.48 2.39
CA LEU A 125 -11.15 1.63 1.77
C LEU A 125 -10.56 0.98 0.51
N VAL A 126 -10.61 -0.35 0.43
CA VAL A 126 -10.23 -1.11 -0.77
C VAL A 126 -11.47 -1.74 -1.37
N THR A 127 -11.64 -1.56 -2.66
CA THR A 127 -12.71 -2.18 -3.45
C THR A 127 -12.09 -3.07 -4.53
N GLN A 128 -12.47 -4.34 -4.53
CA GLN A 128 -12.04 -5.34 -5.50
C GLN A 128 -13.26 -6.12 -5.99
N GLY A 129 -13.75 -5.77 -7.17
CA GLY A 129 -14.98 -6.32 -7.68
C GLY A 129 -16.14 -6.14 -6.69
N ARG A 130 -16.57 -7.25 -6.06
CA ARG A 130 -17.70 -7.27 -5.09
C ARG A 130 -17.26 -7.29 -3.63
N THR A 131 -15.96 -7.22 -3.39
CA THR A 131 -15.38 -7.22 -2.05
C THR A 131 -14.96 -5.81 -1.68
N THR A 132 -15.31 -5.40 -0.48
CA THR A 132 -14.86 -4.14 0.11
C THR A 132 -14.18 -4.41 1.44
N VAL A 133 -12.98 -3.86 1.63
CA VAL A 133 -12.22 -3.97 2.88
C VAL A 133 -11.91 -2.56 3.37
N ALA A 134 -12.27 -2.27 4.61
CA ALA A 134 -11.96 -1.01 5.28
C ALA A 134 -10.98 -1.26 6.44
N GLY A 135 -10.13 -0.27 6.72
CA GLY A 135 -9.17 -0.31 7.81
C GLY A 135 -8.50 1.05 8.02
N ASP A 136 -7.51 1.10 8.90
CA ASP A 136 -6.81 2.35 9.20
C ASP A 136 -5.57 2.55 8.31
N ARG A 137 -4.93 1.46 7.86
CA ARG A 137 -3.72 1.47 7.04
C ARG A 137 -3.69 0.29 6.08
N LEU A 138 -3.30 0.56 4.84
CA LEU A 138 -3.02 -0.45 3.82
C LEU A 138 -1.54 -0.35 3.41
N SER A 139 -0.87 -1.48 3.32
CA SER A 139 0.46 -1.63 2.72
C SER A 139 0.34 -2.52 1.49
N ILE A 140 0.78 -2.04 0.33
CA ILE A 140 0.79 -2.80 -0.93
C ILE A 140 2.24 -2.98 -1.38
N ASP A 141 2.65 -4.21 -1.61
CA ASP A 141 3.88 -4.56 -2.29
C ASP A 141 3.57 -4.66 -3.80
N LEU A 142 4.05 -3.68 -4.58
CA LEU A 142 3.75 -3.60 -6.01
C LEU A 142 4.46 -4.66 -6.85
N SER A 143 5.56 -5.24 -6.34
CA SER A 143 6.29 -6.28 -7.02
C SER A 143 5.54 -7.61 -7.01
N SER A 144 4.86 -7.92 -5.90
CA SER A 144 4.08 -9.15 -5.73
C SER A 144 2.58 -8.95 -5.93
N GLY A 145 2.09 -7.70 -5.88
CA GLY A 145 0.67 -7.36 -5.88
C GLY A 145 -0.06 -7.70 -4.57
N ASN A 146 0.68 -8.04 -3.51
CA ASN A 146 0.09 -8.37 -2.22
C ASN A 146 -0.14 -7.12 -1.37
N GLY A 147 -1.31 -7.04 -0.72
CA GLY A 147 -1.66 -5.99 0.23
C GLY A 147 -1.95 -6.56 1.62
N THR A 148 -1.65 -5.76 2.63
CA THR A 148 -2.00 -6.02 4.02
C THR A 148 -2.77 -4.84 4.57
N MET A 149 -3.95 -5.09 5.14
CA MET A 149 -4.77 -4.10 5.82
C MET A 149 -4.61 -4.24 7.32
N ASP A 150 -4.34 -3.13 7.99
CA ASP A 150 -4.18 -3.05 9.45
C ASP A 150 -5.18 -2.05 10.06
N GLY A 151 -5.47 -2.24 11.36
CA GLY A 151 -6.35 -1.38 12.16
C GLY A 151 -7.83 -1.58 11.85
N ARG A 152 -8.60 -2.01 12.86
CA ARG A 152 -10.08 -2.17 12.84
C ARG A 152 -10.65 -2.69 11.50
N VAL A 153 -10.05 -3.73 10.97
CA VAL A 153 -10.36 -4.25 9.64
C VAL A 153 -11.81 -4.76 9.59
N ARG A 154 -12.55 -4.28 8.58
CA ARG A 154 -13.91 -4.72 8.28
C ARG A 154 -13.98 -5.13 6.81
N THR A 155 -14.48 -6.34 6.55
CA THR A 155 -14.67 -6.85 5.19
C THR A 155 -16.15 -7.07 4.91
N ILE A 156 -16.59 -6.65 3.72
CA ILE A 156 -17.92 -6.91 3.18
C ILE A 156 -17.76 -7.70 1.90
N LEU A 157 -18.34 -8.89 1.88
CA LEU A 157 -18.37 -9.79 0.74
C LEU A 157 -19.81 -9.82 0.22
N GLN A 158 -20.05 -9.39 -1.02
CA GLN A 158 -21.37 -9.50 -1.63
C GLN A 158 -21.45 -10.82 -2.40
N PRO A 159 -22.44 -11.70 -2.12
CA PRO A 159 -22.63 -12.92 -2.87
C PRO A 159 -22.87 -12.64 -4.36
N ALA A 160 -22.50 -13.57 -5.24
CA ALA A 160 -22.89 -13.51 -6.63
C ALA A 160 -24.42 -13.68 -6.73
N ASP A 161 -25.08 -12.87 -7.56
CA ASP A 161 -26.50 -13.07 -7.87
C ASP A 161 -26.63 -14.42 -8.56
N GLN A 162 -27.51 -15.29 -8.01
CA GLN A 162 -27.82 -16.61 -8.61
C GLN A 162 -28.77 -16.45 -9.76
#